data_0eb2bd07b582a9acbcc104812723b981
#
_entry.id   0eb2bd07b582a9acbcc104812723b981
#
_cell.length_a   1.000
_cell.length_b   1.000
_cell.length_c   1.000
_cell.angle_alpha   90.00
_cell.angle_beta   90.00
_cell.angle_gamma   90.00
#
_symmetry.space_group_name_H-M   'P 1'
#
loop_
_entity.id
_entity.type
_entity.pdbx_description
1 polymer ?
#
loop_
_entity_poly.entity_id
_entity_poly.type
_entity_poly.pdbx_seq_one_letter_code
_entity_poly.pdbx_strand_id
1 'polypeptide(L)'
;MDFELNEDQLAFAEVAKQFADQMLAPHAAEWDENHHFPKDVLRQAGELGFLSIYTPPEHGGLGLSRLDAAIIFEQLAMGCTATTAFMTIHNMATWMITSFAKTEVAQQFSADLISGEKLASYCLTEPNAGSDAASLTTSAVREGDEFVLNGAKVFISGAGDTDVLVVMARSCGEGAGGVSAFVVPADCEGISYGKKEAKMGWNCQPTRMITFENVRIPADYLLGEEGEGFKFAMLGLDGGRINIATCSVGTAQQALNEAKQYMTERKQFGRSLAQFQALQFKLADMATELVAARQMVRLAAAKLDAQHVEKSAYCAMAKRFATDVGFKVCDQALQIHGGYGYIKEYPVERHFRDVRVHQILEGTNEIMRLIISRRLLTEGVELL
;
A
#
# COMPACT_ATOMS: atom_id res chain seq x y z
N MET A 1 20.44 -11.57 -17.32
CA MET A 1 19.41 -10.87 -16.51
C MET A 1 18.74 -9.92 -17.47
N ASP A 2 17.46 -10.10 -17.71
CA ASP A 2 16.68 -9.22 -18.58
C ASP A 2 16.04 -8.15 -17.69
N PHE A 3 16.24 -6.89 -18.03
CA PHE A 3 15.62 -5.74 -17.34
C PHE A 3 14.40 -5.20 -18.10
N GLU A 4 14.15 -5.73 -19.30
CA GLU A 4 13.00 -5.38 -20.12
C GLU A 4 11.74 -6.13 -19.62
N LEU A 5 10.58 -5.50 -19.82
CA LEU A 5 9.30 -6.14 -19.56
C LEU A 5 8.99 -7.13 -20.70
N ASN A 6 8.46 -8.28 -20.34
CA ASN A 6 7.93 -9.22 -21.33
C ASN A 6 6.59 -8.72 -21.91
N GLU A 7 6.06 -9.43 -22.92
CA GLU A 7 4.85 -9.04 -23.63
C GLU A 7 3.62 -8.96 -22.68
N ASP A 8 3.47 -9.91 -21.76
CA ASP A 8 2.36 -9.92 -20.80
C ASP A 8 2.46 -8.71 -19.84
N GLN A 9 3.66 -8.44 -19.35
CA GLN A 9 3.92 -7.30 -18.46
C GLN A 9 3.67 -5.96 -19.14
N LEU A 10 4.01 -5.85 -20.43
CA LEU A 10 3.68 -4.66 -21.24
C LEU A 10 2.17 -4.51 -21.41
N ALA A 11 1.44 -5.61 -21.64
CA ALA A 11 -0.01 -5.60 -21.73
C ALA A 11 -0.66 -5.20 -20.38
N PHE A 12 -0.20 -5.74 -19.26
CA PHE A 12 -0.67 -5.34 -17.93
C PHE A 12 -0.44 -3.85 -17.65
N ALA A 13 0.76 -3.36 -17.98
CA ALA A 13 1.09 -1.95 -17.82
C ALA A 13 0.17 -1.05 -18.67
N GLU A 14 -0.12 -1.45 -19.91
CA GLU A 14 -0.99 -0.66 -20.81
C GLU A 14 -2.43 -0.62 -20.28
N VAL A 15 -3.02 -1.75 -19.86
CA VAL A 15 -4.39 -1.78 -19.32
C VAL A 15 -4.47 -0.95 -18.03
N ALA A 16 -3.49 -1.09 -17.13
CA ALA A 16 -3.44 -0.31 -15.90
C ALA A 16 -3.28 1.18 -16.17
N LYS A 17 -2.45 1.56 -17.15
CA LYS A 17 -2.28 2.94 -17.57
C LYS A 17 -3.56 3.52 -18.15
N GLN A 18 -4.26 2.80 -19.02
CA GLN A 18 -5.54 3.25 -19.58
C GLN A 18 -6.58 3.48 -18.49
N PHE A 19 -6.67 2.58 -17.51
CA PHE A 19 -7.56 2.76 -16.36
C PHE A 19 -7.15 3.98 -15.52
N ALA A 20 -5.85 4.17 -15.26
CA ALA A 20 -5.35 5.33 -14.53
C ALA A 20 -5.68 6.65 -15.24
N ASP A 21 -5.45 6.71 -16.55
CA ASP A 21 -5.69 7.92 -17.37
C ASP A 21 -7.18 8.27 -17.50
N GLN A 22 -8.06 7.25 -17.56
CA GLN A 22 -9.49 7.45 -17.81
C GLN A 22 -10.31 7.55 -16.53
N MET A 23 -9.97 6.77 -15.50
CA MET A 23 -10.80 6.60 -14.30
C MET A 23 -10.22 7.21 -13.04
N LEU A 24 -8.90 7.42 -12.95
CA LEU A 24 -8.27 7.94 -11.74
C LEU A 24 -7.82 9.39 -11.89
N ALA A 25 -6.96 9.68 -12.87
CA ALA A 25 -6.33 10.98 -13.02
C ALA A 25 -7.33 12.15 -13.19
N PRO A 26 -8.42 12.01 -13.96
CA PRO A 26 -9.38 13.10 -14.16
C PRO A 26 -10.12 13.51 -12.87
N HIS A 27 -10.25 12.61 -11.91
CA HIS A 27 -11.04 12.80 -10.71
C HIS A 27 -10.20 12.98 -9.43
N ALA A 28 -8.91 12.71 -9.49
CA ALA A 28 -8.05 12.66 -8.30
C ALA A 28 -8.01 13.99 -7.51
N ALA A 29 -8.09 15.15 -8.19
CA ALA A 29 -8.12 16.47 -7.55
C ALA A 29 -9.44 16.69 -6.80
N GLU A 30 -10.57 16.37 -7.43
CA GLU A 30 -11.91 16.48 -6.85
C GLU A 30 -12.06 15.55 -5.64
N TRP A 31 -11.59 14.31 -5.76
CA TRP A 31 -11.64 13.36 -4.64
C TRP A 31 -10.80 13.80 -3.45
N ASP A 32 -9.60 14.35 -3.69
CA ASP A 32 -8.74 14.90 -2.64
C ASP A 32 -9.41 16.07 -1.92
N GLU A 33 -9.99 17.02 -2.68
CA GLU A 33 -10.67 18.21 -2.15
C GLU A 33 -11.92 17.87 -1.33
N ASN A 34 -12.73 16.93 -1.85
CA ASN A 34 -14.01 16.56 -1.25
C ASN A 34 -13.90 15.40 -0.24
N HIS A 35 -12.69 14.88 0.02
CA HIS A 35 -12.48 13.68 0.85
C HIS A 35 -13.37 12.51 0.39
N HIS A 36 -13.55 12.37 -0.93
CA HIS A 36 -14.42 11.37 -1.54
C HIS A 36 -13.70 10.03 -1.69
N PHE A 37 -14.31 8.96 -1.18
CA PHE A 37 -13.82 7.60 -1.36
C PHE A 37 -14.54 6.93 -2.53
N PRO A 38 -13.85 6.69 -3.68
CA PRO A 38 -14.49 6.32 -4.95
C PRO A 38 -14.78 4.82 -5.04
N LYS A 39 -15.77 4.32 -4.26
CA LYS A 39 -16.13 2.89 -4.21
C LYS A 39 -16.60 2.35 -5.56
N ASP A 40 -17.29 3.15 -6.36
CA ASP A 40 -17.73 2.81 -7.71
C ASP A 40 -16.56 2.57 -8.67
N VAL A 41 -15.51 3.37 -8.57
CA VAL A 41 -14.28 3.18 -9.36
C VAL A 41 -13.47 1.99 -8.85
N LEU A 42 -13.45 1.74 -7.54
CA LEU A 42 -12.85 0.53 -6.97
C LEU A 42 -13.55 -0.74 -7.46
N ARG A 43 -14.89 -0.75 -7.59
CA ARG A 43 -15.62 -1.87 -8.18
C ARG A 43 -15.22 -2.10 -9.64
N GLN A 44 -15.12 -1.05 -10.44
CA GLN A 44 -14.63 -1.16 -11.84
C GLN A 44 -13.18 -1.69 -11.89
N ALA A 45 -12.33 -1.29 -10.94
CA ALA A 45 -11.00 -1.87 -10.80
C ALA A 45 -11.04 -3.37 -10.47
N GLY A 46 -12.03 -3.82 -9.68
CA GLY A 46 -12.30 -5.23 -9.39
C GLY A 46 -12.68 -6.03 -10.64
N GLU A 47 -13.50 -5.48 -11.53
CA GLU A 47 -13.87 -6.09 -12.83
C GLU A 47 -12.64 -6.35 -13.72
N LEU A 48 -11.59 -5.55 -13.59
CA LEU A 48 -10.31 -5.72 -14.29
C LEU A 48 -9.29 -6.56 -13.48
N GLY A 49 -9.68 -7.08 -12.30
CA GLY A 49 -8.83 -7.88 -11.45
C GLY A 49 -7.83 -7.09 -10.60
N PHE A 50 -7.85 -5.75 -10.62
CA PHE A 50 -6.90 -4.92 -9.88
C PHE A 50 -7.08 -4.97 -8.35
N LEU A 51 -8.16 -5.57 -7.86
CA LEU A 51 -8.39 -5.80 -6.43
C LEU A 51 -7.94 -7.18 -5.94
N SER A 52 -7.45 -8.06 -6.85
CA SER A 52 -7.07 -9.45 -6.53
C SER A 52 -5.87 -9.94 -7.36
N ILE A 53 -4.89 -9.05 -7.61
CA ILE A 53 -3.79 -9.29 -8.55
C ILE A 53 -2.99 -10.56 -8.21
N TYR A 54 -2.63 -10.74 -6.94
CA TYR A 54 -1.85 -11.88 -6.46
C TYR A 54 -2.67 -12.83 -5.55
N THR A 55 -3.98 -12.68 -5.55
CA THR A 55 -4.90 -13.67 -4.93
C THR A 55 -4.89 -14.96 -5.76
N PRO A 56 -4.83 -16.13 -5.12
CA PRO A 56 -4.76 -17.40 -5.84
C PRO A 56 -5.94 -17.65 -6.79
N PRO A 57 -5.71 -18.26 -7.97
CA PRO A 57 -6.75 -18.49 -8.96
C PRO A 57 -7.88 -19.39 -8.49
N GLU A 58 -7.62 -20.35 -7.60
CA GLU A 58 -8.63 -21.22 -6.99
C GLU A 58 -9.69 -20.45 -6.19
N HIS A 59 -9.39 -19.21 -5.79
CA HIS A 59 -10.33 -18.30 -5.15
C HIS A 59 -10.90 -17.24 -6.11
N GLY A 60 -10.53 -17.30 -7.40
CA GLY A 60 -11.00 -16.38 -8.44
C GLY A 60 -10.08 -15.18 -8.68
N GLY A 61 -8.93 -15.07 -8.03
CA GLY A 61 -7.93 -14.02 -8.25
C GLY A 61 -7.11 -14.24 -9.53
N LEU A 62 -6.29 -13.25 -9.89
CA LEU A 62 -5.45 -13.34 -11.08
C LEU A 62 -4.22 -14.24 -10.90
N GLY A 63 -3.77 -14.47 -9.65
CA GLY A 63 -2.60 -15.31 -9.35
C GLY A 63 -1.29 -14.79 -9.94
N LEU A 64 -1.21 -13.49 -10.24
CA LEU A 64 -0.01 -12.87 -10.80
C LEU A 64 1.10 -12.73 -9.76
N SER A 65 2.33 -12.56 -10.23
CA SER A 65 3.50 -12.36 -9.38
C SER A 65 3.48 -10.99 -8.69
N ARG A 66 4.31 -10.83 -7.64
CA ARG A 66 4.52 -9.53 -7.00
C ARG A 66 5.22 -8.54 -7.94
N LEU A 67 6.02 -9.03 -8.87
CA LEU A 67 6.63 -8.22 -9.91
C LEU A 67 5.55 -7.66 -10.86
N ASP A 68 4.61 -8.50 -11.30
CA ASP A 68 3.51 -8.06 -12.16
C ASP A 68 2.59 -7.07 -11.42
N ALA A 69 2.30 -7.34 -10.13
CA ALA A 69 1.57 -6.41 -9.28
C ALA A 69 2.27 -5.04 -9.15
N ALA A 70 3.59 -5.03 -9.01
CA ALA A 70 4.36 -3.78 -8.97
C ALA A 70 4.26 -3.00 -10.29
N ILE A 71 4.27 -3.68 -11.43
CA ILE A 71 4.11 -3.05 -12.74
C ILE A 71 2.72 -2.40 -12.87
N ILE A 72 1.67 -3.11 -12.47
CA ILE A 72 0.28 -2.63 -12.49
C ILE A 72 0.11 -1.43 -11.55
N PHE A 73 0.50 -1.58 -10.28
CA PHE A 73 0.34 -0.50 -9.28
C PHE A 73 1.16 0.74 -9.60
N GLU A 74 2.31 0.61 -10.27
CA GLU A 74 3.09 1.77 -10.72
C GLU A 74 2.26 2.64 -11.67
N GLN A 75 1.58 2.03 -12.66
CA GLN A 75 0.73 2.76 -13.60
C GLN A 75 -0.49 3.37 -12.92
N LEU A 76 -1.18 2.62 -12.06
CA LEU A 76 -2.34 3.12 -11.32
C LEU A 76 -1.99 4.31 -10.43
N ALA A 77 -0.83 4.27 -9.76
CA ALA A 77 -0.36 5.35 -8.87
C ALA A 77 -0.02 6.64 -9.62
N MET A 78 0.26 6.59 -10.91
CA MET A 78 0.39 7.79 -11.75
C MET A 78 -0.94 8.54 -11.87
N GLY A 79 -2.08 7.84 -11.85
CA GLY A 79 -3.42 8.45 -11.88
C GLY A 79 -3.87 9.00 -10.53
N CYS A 80 -3.82 8.18 -9.49
CA CYS A 80 -4.18 8.59 -8.12
C CYS A 80 -3.43 7.75 -7.08
N THR A 81 -2.49 8.36 -6.39
CA THR A 81 -1.67 7.74 -5.34
C THR A 81 -2.51 7.13 -4.23
N ALA A 82 -3.43 7.90 -3.67
CA ALA A 82 -4.20 7.50 -2.50
C ALA A 82 -5.20 6.37 -2.79
N THR A 83 -5.87 6.39 -3.94
CA THR A 83 -6.76 5.31 -4.37
C THR A 83 -5.97 4.03 -4.65
N THR A 84 -4.83 4.13 -5.34
CA THR A 84 -3.95 2.98 -5.60
C THR A 84 -3.41 2.39 -4.30
N ALA A 85 -2.98 3.23 -3.35
CA ALA A 85 -2.53 2.77 -2.05
C ALA A 85 -3.63 1.99 -1.30
N PHE A 86 -4.90 2.42 -1.38
CA PHE A 86 -6.01 1.64 -0.84
C PHE A 86 -6.18 0.29 -1.57
N MET A 87 -6.10 0.27 -2.91
CA MET A 87 -6.14 -0.98 -3.67
C MET A 87 -5.05 -1.97 -3.22
N THR A 88 -3.86 -1.49 -2.89
CA THR A 88 -2.77 -2.34 -2.38
C THR A 88 -3.09 -2.95 -1.02
N ILE A 89 -3.71 -2.19 -0.11
CA ILE A 89 -4.13 -2.66 1.21
C ILE A 89 -5.25 -3.69 1.06
N HIS A 90 -6.23 -3.43 0.22
CA HIS A 90 -7.30 -4.36 -0.10
C HIS A 90 -6.76 -5.69 -0.67
N ASN A 91 -5.87 -5.63 -1.65
CA ASN A 91 -5.20 -6.82 -2.19
C ASN A 91 -4.48 -7.64 -1.11
N MET A 92 -3.78 -6.97 -0.18
CA MET A 92 -3.09 -7.63 0.92
C MET A 92 -4.09 -8.33 1.86
N ALA A 93 -5.17 -7.66 2.24
CA ALA A 93 -6.20 -8.22 3.11
C ALA A 93 -6.91 -9.40 2.45
N THR A 94 -7.30 -9.27 1.17
CA THR A 94 -7.92 -10.34 0.37
C THR A 94 -6.99 -11.53 0.25
N TRP A 95 -5.72 -11.32 -0.05
CA TRP A 95 -4.72 -12.38 -0.12
C TRP A 95 -4.54 -13.08 1.24
N MET A 96 -4.55 -12.36 2.36
CA MET A 96 -4.45 -12.97 3.69
C MET A 96 -5.65 -13.88 3.98
N ILE A 97 -6.86 -13.44 3.65
CA ILE A 97 -8.08 -14.23 3.83
C ILE A 97 -8.00 -15.51 2.97
N THR A 98 -7.72 -15.36 1.69
CA THR A 98 -7.71 -16.48 0.75
C THR A 98 -6.56 -17.46 0.97
N SER A 99 -5.43 -17.00 1.54
CA SER A 99 -4.26 -17.86 1.78
C SER A 99 -4.27 -18.58 3.14
N PHE A 100 -4.94 -18.01 4.15
CA PHE A 100 -4.81 -18.49 5.53
C PHE A 100 -6.12 -18.84 6.22
N ALA A 101 -7.29 -18.44 5.69
CA ALA A 101 -8.57 -18.87 6.23
C ALA A 101 -8.86 -20.34 5.89
N LYS A 102 -9.77 -20.95 6.65
CA LYS A 102 -10.39 -22.22 6.25
C LYS A 102 -11.08 -22.05 4.90
N THR A 103 -11.13 -23.11 4.11
CA THR A 103 -11.69 -23.09 2.73
C THR A 103 -13.09 -22.48 2.69
N GLU A 104 -13.95 -22.84 3.62
CA GLU A 104 -15.35 -22.38 3.67
C GLU A 104 -15.41 -20.88 3.96
N VAL A 105 -14.55 -20.38 4.86
CA VAL A 105 -14.46 -18.94 5.19
C VAL A 105 -13.87 -18.17 4.02
N ALA A 106 -12.80 -18.66 3.40
CA ALA A 106 -12.24 -18.03 2.20
C ALA A 106 -13.28 -17.92 1.08
N GLN A 107 -14.07 -18.96 0.82
CA GLN A 107 -15.14 -18.95 -0.18
C GLN A 107 -16.28 -17.98 0.15
N GLN A 108 -16.59 -17.79 1.44
CA GLN A 108 -17.63 -16.85 1.89
C GLN A 108 -17.31 -15.41 1.53
N PHE A 109 -16.02 -15.02 1.51
CA PHE A 109 -15.61 -13.62 1.33
C PHE A 109 -14.98 -13.35 -0.04
N SER A 110 -14.35 -14.35 -0.69
CA SER A 110 -13.47 -14.12 -1.84
C SER A 110 -14.19 -13.46 -3.02
N ALA A 111 -15.36 -13.94 -3.42
CA ALA A 111 -16.06 -13.43 -4.61
C ALA A 111 -16.37 -11.93 -4.50
N ASP A 112 -16.92 -11.50 -3.37
CA ASP A 112 -17.29 -10.10 -3.11
C ASP A 112 -16.06 -9.19 -2.99
N LEU A 113 -14.96 -9.69 -2.39
CA LEU A 113 -13.71 -8.94 -2.26
C LEU A 113 -13.00 -8.80 -3.61
N ILE A 114 -12.98 -9.84 -4.42
CA ILE A 114 -12.35 -9.84 -5.74
C ILE A 114 -13.07 -8.88 -6.70
N SER A 115 -14.41 -8.90 -6.69
CA SER A 115 -15.21 -8.02 -7.53
C SER A 115 -15.27 -6.57 -7.04
N GLY A 116 -14.88 -6.30 -5.80
CA GLY A 116 -15.01 -4.99 -5.17
C GLY A 116 -16.44 -4.65 -4.70
N GLU A 117 -17.37 -5.65 -4.68
CA GLU A 117 -18.66 -5.48 -4.02
C GLU A 117 -18.49 -5.26 -2.52
N LYS A 118 -17.51 -5.96 -1.91
CA LYS A 118 -17.01 -5.69 -0.57
C LYS A 118 -15.56 -5.25 -0.59
N LEU A 119 -15.22 -4.37 0.32
CA LEU A 119 -13.87 -3.86 0.49
C LEU A 119 -13.29 -4.31 1.82
N ALA A 120 -11.98 -4.55 1.87
CA ALA A 120 -11.29 -5.00 3.06
C ALA A 120 -10.27 -3.98 3.58
N SER A 121 -10.15 -3.92 4.91
CA SER A 121 -9.12 -3.18 5.65
C SER A 121 -8.18 -4.12 6.38
N TYR A 122 -6.94 -3.67 6.59
CA TYR A 122 -5.93 -4.35 7.40
C TYR A 122 -5.74 -3.61 8.74
N CYS A 123 -5.92 -4.31 9.86
CA CYS A 123 -6.02 -3.74 11.18
C CYS A 123 -4.93 -4.28 12.13
N LEU A 124 -3.72 -3.69 12.06
CA LEU A 124 -2.57 -4.06 12.91
C LEU A 124 -2.33 -3.01 14.00
N THR A 125 -2.12 -1.75 13.60
CA THR A 125 -1.60 -0.67 14.43
C THR A 125 -2.56 -0.27 15.56
N GLU A 126 -2.01 -0.06 16.76
CA GLU A 126 -2.73 0.41 17.94
C GLU A 126 -2.17 1.74 18.44
N PRO A 127 -2.90 2.48 19.32
CA PRO A 127 -2.41 3.75 19.84
C PRO A 127 -1.02 3.68 20.48
N ASN A 128 -0.67 2.55 21.10
CA ASN A 128 0.60 2.33 21.79
C ASN A 128 1.51 1.29 21.11
N ALA A 129 1.11 0.73 19.96
CA ALA A 129 1.85 -0.30 19.23
C ALA A 129 1.86 -0.01 17.71
N GLY A 130 2.78 0.84 17.29
CA GLY A 130 3.05 1.14 15.87
C GLY A 130 4.27 0.37 15.38
N SER A 131 5.47 0.96 15.52
CA SER A 131 6.73 0.30 15.13
C SER A 131 7.02 -0.97 15.95
N ASP A 132 6.60 -0.99 17.21
CA ASP A 132 6.64 -2.18 18.07
C ASP A 132 5.30 -2.96 17.95
N ALA A 133 5.03 -3.50 16.76
CA ALA A 133 3.77 -4.14 16.44
C ALA A 133 3.51 -5.42 17.29
N ALA A 134 4.55 -6.08 17.77
CA ALA A 134 4.41 -7.27 18.63
C ALA A 134 3.86 -6.94 20.02
N SER A 135 3.89 -5.67 20.45
CA SER A 135 3.35 -5.21 21.74
C SER A 135 1.85 -4.85 21.70
N LEU A 136 1.14 -5.17 20.61
CA LEU A 136 -0.29 -4.95 20.52
C LEU A 136 -1.08 -5.61 21.67
N THR A 137 -2.15 -4.95 22.11
CA THR A 137 -2.93 -5.30 23.30
C THR A 137 -4.39 -5.66 23.01
N THR A 138 -4.91 -5.37 21.80
CA THR A 138 -6.24 -5.84 21.39
C THR A 138 -6.29 -7.34 21.64
N SER A 139 -7.27 -7.80 22.43
CA SER A 139 -7.42 -9.19 22.84
C SER A 139 -8.49 -9.91 22.02
N ALA A 140 -8.32 -11.23 21.87
CA ALA A 140 -9.32 -12.13 21.33
C ALA A 140 -9.39 -13.35 22.26
N VAL A 141 -10.40 -13.41 23.11
CA VAL A 141 -10.59 -14.49 24.10
C VAL A 141 -11.54 -15.53 23.51
N ARG A 142 -11.12 -16.80 23.52
CA ARG A 142 -11.97 -17.89 23.05
C ARG A 142 -13.04 -18.23 24.08
N GLU A 143 -14.30 -18.23 23.67
CA GLU A 143 -15.48 -18.63 24.44
C GLU A 143 -16.28 -19.66 23.66
N GLY A 144 -15.99 -20.93 23.84
CA GLY A 144 -16.64 -22.02 23.11
C GLY A 144 -16.29 -21.97 21.61
N ASP A 145 -17.31 -21.79 20.77
CA ASP A 145 -17.19 -21.75 19.31
C ASP A 145 -17.04 -20.29 18.77
N GLU A 146 -16.74 -19.35 19.64
CA GLU A 146 -16.54 -17.93 19.30
C GLU A 146 -15.22 -17.40 19.85
N PHE A 147 -14.75 -16.29 19.25
CA PHE A 147 -13.79 -15.38 19.87
C PHE A 147 -14.47 -14.06 20.22
N VAL A 148 -14.11 -13.50 21.38
CA VAL A 148 -14.57 -12.19 21.84
C VAL A 148 -13.41 -11.21 21.77
N LEU A 149 -13.55 -10.20 20.88
CA LEU A 149 -12.50 -9.19 20.65
C LEU A 149 -12.77 -7.94 21.49
N ASN A 150 -11.71 -7.44 22.13
CA ASN A 150 -11.72 -6.18 22.87
C ASN A 150 -10.43 -5.39 22.62
N GLY A 151 -10.56 -4.09 22.34
CA GLY A 151 -9.40 -3.22 22.12
C GLY A 151 -9.65 -2.12 21.10
N ALA A 152 -8.57 -1.58 20.53
CA ALA A 152 -8.68 -0.51 19.55
C ALA A 152 -7.56 -0.57 18.52
N LYS A 153 -7.89 -0.24 17.27
CA LYS A 153 -6.94 -0.07 16.16
C LYS A 153 -6.99 1.37 15.66
N VAL A 154 -5.83 1.92 15.26
CA VAL A 154 -5.73 3.30 14.78
C VAL A 154 -5.08 3.37 13.41
N PHE A 155 -5.33 4.47 12.72
CA PHE A 155 -4.82 4.73 11.37
C PHE A 155 -5.23 3.67 10.34
N ILE A 156 -6.43 3.11 10.50
CA ILE A 156 -6.91 2.05 9.62
C ILE A 156 -7.51 2.65 8.35
N SER A 157 -6.87 2.37 7.23
CA SER A 157 -7.33 2.77 5.90
C SER A 157 -8.61 2.05 5.53
N GLY A 158 -9.60 2.79 5.02
CA GLY A 158 -10.90 2.25 4.66
C GLY A 158 -11.87 2.13 5.84
N ALA A 159 -11.43 2.24 7.09
CA ALA A 159 -12.25 2.00 8.27
C ALA A 159 -13.55 2.82 8.27
N GLY A 160 -14.67 2.10 8.50
CA GLY A 160 -16.03 2.63 8.47
C GLY A 160 -16.63 2.81 7.06
N ASP A 161 -15.84 2.53 6.03
CA ASP A 161 -16.27 2.53 4.63
C ASP A 161 -15.95 1.19 3.93
N THR A 162 -15.29 0.24 4.61
CA THR A 162 -15.02 -1.14 4.18
C THR A 162 -15.92 -2.13 4.92
N ASP A 163 -16.05 -3.34 4.37
CA ASP A 163 -17.02 -4.34 4.78
C ASP A 163 -16.39 -5.50 5.56
N VAL A 164 -15.06 -5.70 5.40
CA VAL A 164 -14.30 -6.78 6.02
C VAL A 164 -13.01 -6.23 6.63
N LEU A 165 -12.70 -6.67 7.84
CA LEU A 165 -11.50 -6.29 8.58
C LEU A 165 -10.61 -7.53 8.79
N VAL A 166 -9.33 -7.46 8.43
CA VAL A 166 -8.32 -8.44 8.85
C VAL A 166 -7.66 -7.91 10.12
N VAL A 167 -7.99 -8.46 11.27
CA VAL A 167 -7.64 -7.93 12.58
C VAL A 167 -6.57 -8.79 13.25
N MET A 168 -5.45 -8.18 13.62
CA MET A 168 -4.45 -8.80 14.48
C MET A 168 -4.83 -8.57 15.94
N ALA A 169 -4.98 -9.65 16.72
CA ALA A 169 -5.32 -9.58 18.14
C ALA A 169 -4.58 -10.65 18.94
N ARG A 170 -4.40 -10.41 20.21
CA ARG A 170 -3.75 -11.34 21.15
C ARG A 170 -4.76 -12.37 21.64
N SER A 171 -4.56 -13.62 21.30
CA SER A 171 -5.43 -14.74 21.73
C SER A 171 -4.72 -15.68 22.71
N CYS A 172 -3.39 -15.72 22.69
CA CYS A 172 -2.60 -16.59 23.55
C CYS A 172 -1.26 -15.92 23.88
N GLY A 173 -0.62 -16.29 24.95
CA GLY A 173 0.74 -15.93 25.32
C GLY A 173 1.15 -14.47 25.17
N GLU A 174 2.46 -14.22 25.29
CA GLU A 174 3.09 -12.91 25.16
C GLU A 174 3.92 -12.80 23.87
N GLY A 175 4.31 -11.57 23.50
CA GLY A 175 5.15 -11.30 22.34
C GLY A 175 4.50 -11.64 21.02
N ALA A 176 5.32 -11.88 20.00
CA ALA A 176 4.86 -12.17 18.63
C ALA A 176 4.04 -13.46 18.50
N GLY A 177 4.44 -14.52 19.24
CA GLY A 177 3.75 -15.81 19.25
C GLY A 177 2.38 -15.81 19.93
N GLY A 178 2.01 -14.74 20.61
CA GLY A 178 0.67 -14.58 21.20
C GLY A 178 -0.35 -13.91 20.30
N VAL A 179 0.05 -13.46 19.12
CA VAL A 179 -0.80 -12.72 18.18
C VAL A 179 -1.42 -13.67 17.16
N SER A 180 -2.73 -13.61 17.02
CA SER A 180 -3.51 -14.30 15.99
C SER A 180 -4.11 -13.31 15.00
N ALA A 181 -4.56 -13.79 13.85
CA ALA A 181 -5.20 -13.00 12.83
C ALA A 181 -6.64 -13.48 12.62
N PHE A 182 -7.57 -12.56 12.43
CA PHE A 182 -8.99 -12.86 12.31
C PHE A 182 -9.62 -12.13 11.13
N VAL A 183 -10.58 -12.78 10.46
CA VAL A 183 -11.53 -12.11 9.57
C VAL A 183 -12.69 -11.61 10.42
N VAL A 184 -13.01 -10.33 10.34
CA VAL A 184 -14.09 -9.73 11.12
C VAL A 184 -14.99 -8.94 10.18
N PRO A 185 -16.30 -9.29 10.02
CA PRO A 185 -17.24 -8.43 9.32
C PRO A 185 -17.31 -7.06 9.99
N ALA A 186 -17.28 -5.99 9.19
CA ALA A 186 -17.17 -4.62 9.70
C ALA A 186 -18.43 -4.10 10.37
N ASP A 187 -19.56 -4.81 10.23
CA ASP A 187 -20.87 -4.53 10.80
C ASP A 187 -21.19 -5.34 12.07
N CYS A 188 -20.22 -6.10 12.61
CA CYS A 188 -20.42 -6.84 13.87
C CYS A 188 -20.81 -5.89 15.00
N GLU A 189 -21.76 -6.34 15.83
CA GLU A 189 -22.13 -5.63 17.07
C GLU A 189 -20.89 -5.44 17.96
N GLY A 190 -20.77 -4.26 18.57
CA GLY A 190 -19.62 -3.88 19.40
C GLY A 190 -18.48 -3.22 18.63
N ILE A 191 -18.55 -3.09 17.29
CA ILE A 191 -17.59 -2.30 16.52
C ILE A 191 -18.07 -0.85 16.45
N SER A 192 -17.15 0.07 16.74
CA SER A 192 -17.40 1.50 16.54
C SER A 192 -16.23 2.18 15.82
N TYR A 193 -16.54 3.20 15.05
CA TYR A 193 -15.59 3.94 14.23
C TYR A 193 -15.44 5.37 14.72
N GLY A 194 -14.21 5.78 14.95
CA GLY A 194 -13.88 7.18 15.25
C GLY A 194 -14.16 8.10 14.05
N LYS A 195 -13.96 9.41 14.25
CA LYS A 195 -14.02 10.38 13.15
C LYS A 195 -12.97 10.07 12.07
N LYS A 196 -13.22 10.52 10.84
CA LYS A 196 -12.20 10.53 9.78
C LYS A 196 -11.04 11.43 10.22
N GLU A 197 -9.81 10.93 10.12
CA GLU A 197 -8.61 11.71 10.44
C GLU A 197 -8.42 12.85 9.44
N ALA A 198 -8.11 14.04 9.94
CA ALA A 198 -7.70 15.18 9.12
C ALA A 198 -6.22 15.02 8.74
N LYS A 199 -5.97 14.53 7.54
CA LYS A 199 -4.63 14.14 7.08
C LYS A 199 -4.00 15.20 6.20
N MET A 200 -2.67 15.17 6.10
CA MET A 200 -1.89 15.97 5.15
C MET A 200 -2.18 15.57 3.69
N GLY A 201 -2.27 14.27 3.41
CA GLY A 201 -2.53 13.67 2.12
C GLY A 201 -3.38 12.40 2.25
N TRP A 202 -3.53 11.67 1.14
CA TRP A 202 -4.42 10.50 1.05
C TRP A 202 -5.87 10.84 1.41
N ASN A 203 -6.31 12.05 1.08
CA ASN A 203 -7.62 12.55 1.51
C ASN A 203 -8.78 11.81 0.88
N CYS A 204 -8.61 11.22 -0.32
CA CYS A 204 -9.66 10.47 -1.00
C CYS A 204 -9.88 9.05 -0.43
N GLN A 205 -9.15 8.64 0.60
CA GLN A 205 -9.48 7.42 1.35
C GLN A 205 -9.69 7.73 2.84
N PRO A 206 -10.70 7.15 3.49
CA PRO A 206 -10.92 7.34 4.92
C PRO A 206 -9.82 6.63 5.72
N THR A 207 -9.43 7.24 6.82
CA THR A 207 -8.56 6.64 7.83
C THR A 207 -9.17 6.93 9.18
N ARG A 208 -9.45 5.89 9.99
CA ARG A 208 -10.11 6.04 11.29
C ARG A 208 -9.52 5.10 12.34
N MET A 209 -9.83 5.41 13.57
CA MET A 209 -9.77 4.48 14.69
C MET A 209 -10.96 3.53 14.64
N ILE A 210 -10.73 2.26 15.01
CA ILE A 210 -11.77 1.24 15.23
C ILE A 210 -11.68 0.82 16.70
N THR A 211 -12.80 0.76 17.39
CA THR A 211 -12.90 0.21 18.75
C THR A 211 -13.73 -1.08 18.71
N PHE A 212 -13.27 -2.09 19.43
CA PHE A 212 -13.91 -3.39 19.61
C PHE A 212 -14.33 -3.52 21.07
N GLU A 213 -15.62 -3.67 21.32
CA GLU A 213 -16.24 -3.84 22.65
C GLU A 213 -17.07 -5.11 22.68
N ASN A 214 -16.48 -6.20 23.19
CA ASN A 214 -17.10 -7.53 23.23
C ASN A 214 -17.59 -8.02 21.85
N VAL A 215 -16.83 -7.76 20.80
CA VAL A 215 -17.15 -8.18 19.44
C VAL A 215 -17.03 -9.68 19.32
N ARG A 216 -18.12 -10.37 19.01
CA ARG A 216 -18.19 -11.82 18.89
C ARG A 216 -18.09 -12.24 17.43
N ILE A 217 -17.18 -13.15 17.15
CA ILE A 217 -17.00 -13.76 15.82
C ILE A 217 -16.89 -15.28 15.95
N PRO A 218 -17.33 -16.04 14.94
CA PRO A 218 -17.14 -17.50 14.90
C PRO A 218 -15.67 -17.88 15.05
N ALA A 219 -15.38 -18.95 15.78
CA ALA A 219 -14.01 -19.44 15.93
C ALA A 219 -13.35 -19.82 14.59
N ASP A 220 -14.16 -20.16 13.59
CA ASP A 220 -13.71 -20.48 12.24
C ASP A 220 -13.17 -19.26 11.47
N TYR A 221 -13.42 -18.03 11.95
CA TYR A 221 -12.87 -16.80 11.36
C TYR A 221 -11.41 -16.52 11.76
N LEU A 222 -10.78 -17.42 12.52
CA LEU A 222 -9.35 -17.44 12.75
C LEU A 222 -8.62 -17.79 11.43
N LEU A 223 -7.60 -17.00 11.09
CA LEU A 223 -6.68 -17.27 9.99
C LEU A 223 -5.55 -18.17 10.49
N GLY A 224 -5.38 -19.35 9.92
CA GLY A 224 -4.41 -20.36 10.36
C GLY A 224 -4.70 -20.85 11.79
N GLU A 225 -3.66 -20.95 12.59
CA GLU A 225 -3.74 -21.38 13.99
C GLU A 225 -3.51 -20.22 14.96
N GLU A 226 -3.93 -20.37 16.23
CA GLU A 226 -3.65 -19.39 17.26
C GLU A 226 -2.13 -19.15 17.41
N GLY A 227 -1.72 -17.88 17.48
CA GLY A 227 -0.32 -17.48 17.59
C GLY A 227 0.42 -17.31 16.26
N GLU A 228 -0.17 -17.66 15.11
CA GLU A 228 0.45 -17.46 13.79
C GLU A 228 0.21 -16.06 13.18
N GLY A 229 -0.69 -15.26 13.77
CA GLY A 229 -1.10 -13.98 13.18
C GLY A 229 0.04 -13.00 12.97
N PHE A 230 1.02 -12.93 13.85
CA PHE A 230 2.18 -12.05 13.67
C PHE A 230 3.04 -12.49 12.48
N LYS A 231 3.21 -13.78 12.26
CA LYS A 231 3.90 -14.33 11.08
C LYS A 231 3.18 -13.92 9.80
N PHE A 232 1.85 -14.05 9.76
CA PHE A 232 1.04 -13.63 8.61
C PHE A 232 1.10 -12.12 8.38
N ALA A 233 1.07 -11.32 9.46
CA ALA A 233 1.25 -9.90 9.39
C ALA A 233 2.60 -9.51 8.74
N MET A 234 3.68 -10.16 9.13
CA MET A 234 5.02 -9.89 8.56
C MET A 234 5.12 -10.31 7.10
N LEU A 235 4.51 -11.45 6.71
CA LEU A 235 4.42 -11.87 5.31
C LEU A 235 3.62 -10.86 4.46
N GLY A 236 2.49 -10.38 4.98
CA GLY A 236 1.70 -9.33 4.34
C GLY A 236 2.49 -8.03 4.17
N LEU A 237 3.20 -7.61 5.23
CA LEU A 237 4.01 -6.39 5.22
C LEU A 237 5.20 -6.46 4.26
N ASP A 238 5.82 -7.63 4.01
CA ASP A 238 6.89 -7.72 3.01
C ASP A 238 6.35 -7.37 1.61
N GLY A 239 5.15 -7.87 1.25
CA GLY A 239 4.45 -7.46 0.04
C GLY A 239 3.99 -6.01 0.07
N GLY A 240 3.43 -5.55 1.19
CA GLY A 240 2.99 -4.18 1.39
C GLY A 240 4.11 -3.15 1.22
N ARG A 241 5.34 -3.46 1.68
CA ARG A 241 6.53 -2.61 1.47
C ARG A 241 6.83 -2.41 0.00
N ILE A 242 6.72 -3.47 -0.82
CA ILE A 242 6.86 -3.39 -2.28
C ILE A 242 5.75 -2.51 -2.86
N ASN A 243 4.51 -2.73 -2.44
CA ASN A 243 3.34 -1.99 -2.92
C ASN A 243 3.49 -0.47 -2.68
N ILE A 244 3.86 -0.06 -1.47
CA ILE A 244 4.06 1.37 -1.14
C ILE A 244 5.29 1.96 -1.83
N ALA A 245 6.36 1.20 -1.96
CA ALA A 245 7.51 1.60 -2.77
C ALA A 245 7.10 1.84 -4.22
N THR A 246 6.27 0.97 -4.78
CA THR A 246 5.70 1.08 -6.13
C THR A 246 4.82 2.32 -6.28
N CYS A 247 3.90 2.56 -5.33
CA CYS A 247 3.09 3.78 -5.34
C CYS A 247 3.95 5.04 -5.32
N SER A 248 5.06 5.03 -4.56
CA SER A 248 6.01 6.16 -4.55
C SER A 248 6.69 6.36 -5.90
N VAL A 249 7.08 5.28 -6.58
CA VAL A 249 7.70 5.33 -7.91
C VAL A 249 6.71 5.85 -8.95
N GLY A 250 5.48 5.34 -8.98
CA GLY A 250 4.44 5.78 -9.92
C GLY A 250 4.09 7.25 -9.75
N THR A 251 3.85 7.69 -8.50
CA THR A 251 3.58 9.11 -8.19
C THR A 251 4.74 10.02 -8.59
N ALA A 252 5.97 9.61 -8.28
CA ALA A 252 7.17 10.37 -8.64
C ALA A 252 7.38 10.42 -10.17
N GLN A 253 7.03 9.35 -10.89
CA GLN A 253 7.06 9.36 -12.36
C GLN A 253 6.07 10.39 -12.93
N GLN A 254 4.86 10.45 -12.39
CA GLN A 254 3.88 11.46 -12.81
C GLN A 254 4.37 12.88 -12.50
N ALA A 255 4.86 13.11 -11.28
CA ALA A 255 5.42 14.41 -10.91
C ALA A 255 6.59 14.84 -11.81
N LEU A 256 7.45 13.89 -12.21
CA LEU A 256 8.55 14.13 -13.17
C LEU A 256 8.01 14.50 -14.56
N ASN A 257 6.97 13.82 -15.05
CA ASN A 257 6.33 14.10 -16.33
C ASN A 257 5.76 15.52 -16.35
N GLU A 258 5.05 15.92 -15.30
CA GLU A 258 4.48 17.26 -15.16
C GLU A 258 5.56 18.34 -15.05
N ALA A 259 6.61 18.11 -14.28
CA ALA A 259 7.75 19.03 -14.22
C ALA A 259 8.43 19.21 -15.58
N LYS A 260 8.62 18.11 -16.34
CA LYS A 260 9.15 18.14 -17.70
C LYS A 260 8.26 18.97 -18.62
N GLN A 261 6.95 18.72 -18.62
CA GLN A 261 5.98 19.48 -19.42
C GLN A 261 6.02 20.96 -19.05
N TYR A 262 5.89 21.29 -17.78
CA TYR A 262 5.93 22.66 -17.31
C TYR A 262 7.20 23.39 -17.71
N MET A 263 8.37 22.73 -17.64
CA MET A 263 9.65 23.30 -18.07
C MET A 263 9.68 23.64 -19.55
N THR A 264 8.98 22.91 -20.42
CA THR A 264 8.94 23.21 -21.86
C THR A 264 8.00 24.37 -22.19
N GLU A 265 6.92 24.52 -21.45
CA GLU A 265 5.86 25.51 -21.69
C GLU A 265 6.16 26.85 -21.00
N ARG A 266 6.57 26.83 -19.74
CA ARG A 266 6.82 28.03 -18.94
C ARG A 266 8.05 28.80 -19.41
N LYS A 267 7.89 30.10 -19.58
CA LYS A 267 8.98 31.00 -19.97
C LYS A 267 9.26 32.01 -18.87
N GLN A 268 10.54 32.24 -18.58
CA GLN A 268 11.06 33.32 -17.74
C GLN A 268 12.39 33.80 -18.31
N PHE A 269 12.73 35.08 -18.09
CA PHE A 269 13.93 35.71 -18.65
C PHE A 269 14.04 35.52 -20.19
N GLY A 270 12.90 35.58 -20.89
CA GLY A 270 12.82 35.51 -22.34
C GLY A 270 12.95 34.14 -22.98
N ARG A 271 13.07 33.04 -22.20
CA ARG A 271 13.24 31.67 -22.70
C ARG A 271 12.50 30.65 -21.84
N SER A 272 12.27 29.43 -22.38
CA SER A 272 11.63 28.36 -21.62
C SER A 272 12.50 27.90 -20.45
N LEU A 273 11.86 27.39 -19.38
CA LEU A 273 12.60 26.84 -18.23
C LEU A 273 13.52 25.69 -18.64
N ALA A 274 13.14 24.91 -19.65
CA ALA A 274 13.95 23.82 -20.19
C ALA A 274 15.31 24.27 -20.78
N GLN A 275 15.50 25.54 -21.02
CA GLN A 275 16.77 26.10 -21.52
C GLN A 275 17.74 26.52 -20.40
N PHE A 276 17.35 26.35 -19.12
CA PHE A 276 18.22 26.65 -18.00
C PHE A 276 18.96 25.39 -17.53
N GLN A 277 20.26 25.38 -17.63
CA GLN A 277 21.10 24.21 -17.33
C GLN A 277 20.89 23.68 -15.90
N ALA A 278 20.74 24.58 -14.91
CA ALA A 278 20.49 24.17 -13.53
C ALA A 278 19.19 23.35 -13.38
N LEU A 279 18.14 23.65 -14.15
CA LEU A 279 16.88 22.89 -14.15
C LEU A 279 17.00 21.59 -14.95
N GLN A 280 17.80 21.59 -16.05
CA GLN A 280 18.12 20.37 -16.78
C GLN A 280 18.85 19.36 -15.89
N PHE A 281 19.79 19.80 -15.06
CA PHE A 281 20.50 18.94 -14.12
C PHE A 281 19.57 18.36 -13.07
N LYS A 282 18.67 19.15 -12.48
CA LYS A 282 17.64 18.64 -11.58
C LYS A 282 16.79 17.54 -12.22
N LEU A 283 16.32 17.77 -13.45
CA LEU A 283 15.51 16.79 -14.17
C LEU A 283 16.29 15.47 -14.42
N ALA A 284 17.60 15.58 -14.77
CA ALA A 284 18.47 14.44 -14.97
C ALA A 284 18.67 13.64 -13.66
N ASP A 285 18.91 14.32 -12.54
CA ASP A 285 19.06 13.69 -11.22
C ASP A 285 17.75 12.99 -10.79
N MET A 286 16.61 13.67 -10.93
CA MET A 286 15.29 13.09 -10.63
C MET A 286 15.05 11.80 -11.44
N ALA A 287 15.32 11.82 -12.75
CA ALA A 287 15.14 10.67 -13.63
C ALA A 287 16.10 9.52 -13.25
N THR A 288 17.36 9.81 -12.96
CA THR A 288 18.38 8.80 -12.60
C THR A 288 18.02 8.09 -11.30
N GLU A 289 17.68 8.85 -10.25
CA GLU A 289 17.29 8.28 -8.96
C GLU A 289 16.00 7.47 -9.05
N LEU A 290 15.02 7.93 -9.85
CA LEU A 290 13.76 7.23 -10.06
C LEU A 290 13.94 5.90 -10.79
N VAL A 291 14.80 5.85 -11.81
CA VAL A 291 15.15 4.59 -12.48
C VAL A 291 15.79 3.61 -11.51
N ALA A 292 16.75 4.06 -10.69
CA ALA A 292 17.38 3.22 -9.68
C ALA A 292 16.35 2.69 -8.66
N ALA A 293 15.43 3.54 -8.19
CA ALA A 293 14.36 3.17 -7.25
C ALA A 293 13.43 2.11 -7.85
N ARG A 294 13.00 2.29 -9.11
CA ARG A 294 12.18 1.31 -9.84
C ARG A 294 12.86 -0.05 -9.93
N GLN A 295 14.13 -0.09 -10.28
CA GLN A 295 14.86 -1.36 -10.38
C GLN A 295 15.00 -2.05 -9.03
N MET A 296 15.19 -1.30 -7.94
CA MET A 296 15.23 -1.88 -6.59
C MET A 296 13.89 -2.46 -6.18
N VAL A 297 12.77 -1.82 -6.54
CA VAL A 297 11.41 -2.36 -6.31
C VAL A 297 11.22 -3.67 -7.08
N ARG A 298 11.56 -3.69 -8.37
CA ARG A 298 11.44 -4.89 -9.22
C ARG A 298 12.31 -6.04 -8.70
N LEU A 299 13.55 -5.76 -8.29
CA LEU A 299 14.42 -6.74 -7.67
C LEU A 299 13.82 -7.33 -6.40
N ALA A 300 13.28 -6.48 -5.51
CA ALA A 300 12.65 -6.94 -4.27
C ALA A 300 11.41 -7.80 -4.54
N ALA A 301 10.58 -7.42 -5.51
CA ALA A 301 9.41 -8.19 -5.95
C ALA A 301 9.84 -9.56 -6.47
N ALA A 302 10.81 -9.64 -7.37
CA ALA A 302 11.33 -10.91 -7.88
C ALA A 302 11.95 -11.78 -6.77
N LYS A 303 12.63 -11.20 -5.77
CA LYS A 303 13.15 -11.93 -4.61
C LYS A 303 12.02 -12.46 -3.72
N LEU A 304 10.92 -11.71 -3.58
CA LEU A 304 9.75 -12.16 -2.84
C LEU A 304 9.03 -13.31 -3.58
N ASP A 305 8.83 -13.21 -4.88
CA ASP A 305 8.24 -14.27 -5.71
C ASP A 305 9.07 -15.55 -5.67
N ALA A 306 10.39 -15.43 -5.76
CA ALA A 306 11.33 -16.56 -5.66
C ALA A 306 11.46 -17.13 -4.23
N GLN A 307 10.73 -16.62 -3.24
CA GLN A 307 10.85 -17.01 -1.82
C GLN A 307 12.31 -16.98 -1.32
N HIS A 308 13.11 -16.02 -1.81
CA HIS A 308 14.51 -15.90 -1.45
C HIS A 308 14.69 -15.73 0.07
N VAL A 309 15.72 -16.34 0.63
CA VAL A 309 15.97 -16.33 2.10
C VAL A 309 16.08 -14.91 2.67
N GLU A 310 16.61 -13.97 1.90
CA GLU A 310 16.77 -12.56 2.30
C GLU A 310 15.67 -11.63 1.76
N LYS A 311 14.54 -12.16 1.29
CA LYS A 311 13.45 -11.38 0.68
C LYS A 311 12.99 -10.19 1.53
N SER A 312 12.88 -10.37 2.86
CA SER A 312 12.46 -9.29 3.77
C SER A 312 13.45 -8.12 3.81
N ALA A 313 14.75 -8.40 3.71
CA ALA A 313 15.78 -7.35 3.62
C ALA A 313 15.69 -6.58 2.29
N TYR A 314 15.47 -7.29 1.17
CA TYR A 314 15.27 -6.64 -0.13
C TYR A 314 14.00 -5.79 -0.15
N CYS A 315 12.88 -6.27 0.44
CA CYS A 315 11.64 -5.50 0.57
C CYS A 315 11.85 -4.23 1.41
N ALA A 316 12.61 -4.34 2.52
CA ALA A 316 12.95 -3.18 3.34
C ALA A 316 13.86 -2.18 2.61
N MET A 317 14.85 -2.65 1.84
CA MET A 317 15.70 -1.79 1.00
C MET A 317 14.89 -1.03 -0.04
N ALA A 318 14.03 -1.74 -0.77
CA ALA A 318 13.18 -1.16 -1.80
C ALA A 318 12.25 -0.10 -1.22
N LYS A 319 11.54 -0.43 -0.14
CA LYS A 319 10.62 0.51 0.53
C LYS A 319 11.36 1.78 0.98
N ARG A 320 12.44 1.63 1.73
CA ARG A 320 13.21 2.77 2.23
C ARG A 320 13.71 3.66 1.08
N PHE A 321 14.36 3.05 0.08
CA PHE A 321 14.98 3.82 -0.99
C PHE A 321 13.94 4.47 -1.91
N ALA A 322 12.94 3.72 -2.37
CA ALA A 322 11.94 4.23 -3.29
C ALA A 322 11.05 5.32 -2.67
N THR A 323 10.73 5.22 -1.37
CA THR A 323 9.93 6.25 -0.70
C THR A 323 10.73 7.52 -0.41
N ASP A 324 12.04 7.43 -0.11
CA ASP A 324 12.93 8.58 0.03
C ASP A 324 13.11 9.29 -1.34
N VAL A 325 13.36 8.51 -2.42
CA VAL A 325 13.49 9.05 -3.78
C VAL A 325 12.17 9.65 -4.26
N GLY A 326 11.05 8.94 -4.06
CA GLY A 326 9.73 9.40 -4.50
C GLY A 326 9.36 10.74 -3.87
N PHE A 327 9.58 10.89 -2.57
CA PHE A 327 9.37 12.16 -1.88
C PHE A 327 10.27 13.28 -2.44
N LYS A 328 11.57 13.00 -2.63
CA LYS A 328 12.53 13.96 -3.19
C LYS A 328 12.14 14.41 -4.60
N VAL A 329 11.71 13.48 -5.46
CA VAL A 329 11.28 13.80 -6.83
C VAL A 329 10.02 14.67 -6.83
N CYS A 330 9.01 14.34 -6.01
CA CYS A 330 7.81 15.17 -5.87
C CYS A 330 8.12 16.57 -5.32
N ASP A 331 9.02 16.69 -4.34
CA ASP A 331 9.50 17.97 -3.82
C ASP A 331 10.18 18.82 -4.91
N GLN A 332 11.07 18.22 -5.68
CA GLN A 332 11.75 18.93 -6.77
C GLN A 332 10.81 19.29 -7.92
N ALA A 333 9.81 18.46 -8.24
CA ALA A 333 8.79 18.78 -9.22
C ALA A 333 7.96 20.00 -8.79
N LEU A 334 7.52 20.03 -7.53
CA LEU A 334 6.85 21.18 -6.94
C LEU A 334 7.74 22.44 -6.99
N GLN A 335 9.00 22.32 -6.62
CA GLN A 335 9.96 23.43 -6.67
C GLN A 335 10.17 23.99 -8.10
N ILE A 336 10.16 23.12 -9.12
CA ILE A 336 10.27 23.54 -10.53
C ILE A 336 9.07 24.38 -10.96
N HIS A 337 7.86 24.09 -10.44
CA HIS A 337 6.66 24.88 -10.71
C HIS A 337 6.68 26.25 -10.02
N GLY A 338 7.56 26.47 -9.02
CA GLY A 338 7.62 27.72 -8.26
C GLY A 338 6.30 28.01 -7.53
N GLY A 339 5.82 29.23 -7.57
CA GLY A 339 4.55 29.62 -6.92
C GLY A 339 3.33 28.81 -7.39
N TYR A 340 3.32 28.39 -8.65
CA TYR A 340 2.27 27.54 -9.19
C TYR A 340 2.29 26.10 -8.64
N GLY A 341 3.44 25.61 -8.16
CA GLY A 341 3.51 24.30 -7.48
C GLY A 341 2.89 24.31 -6.08
N TYR A 342 2.58 25.49 -5.52
CA TYR A 342 2.04 25.65 -4.16
C TYR A 342 0.51 25.82 -4.13
N ILE A 343 -0.14 25.84 -5.29
CA ILE A 343 -1.59 26.00 -5.42
C ILE A 343 -2.24 24.76 -5.99
N LYS A 344 -3.49 24.49 -5.60
CA LYS A 344 -4.20 23.24 -5.89
C LYS A 344 -4.57 23.01 -7.35
N GLU A 345 -4.51 24.05 -8.18
CA GLU A 345 -4.73 23.97 -9.62
C GLU A 345 -3.66 23.18 -10.37
N TYR A 346 -2.51 22.94 -9.71
CA TYR A 346 -1.44 22.08 -10.22
C TYR A 346 -1.29 20.85 -9.34
N PRO A 347 -1.23 19.64 -9.91
CA PRO A 347 -1.32 18.39 -9.14
C PRO A 347 -0.06 18.09 -8.30
N VAL A 348 1.06 18.76 -8.55
CA VAL A 348 2.35 18.48 -7.88
C VAL A 348 2.30 18.68 -6.36
N GLU A 349 1.46 19.59 -5.85
CA GLU A 349 1.28 19.78 -4.42
C GLU A 349 0.58 18.56 -3.78
N ARG A 350 -0.40 17.95 -4.48
CA ARG A 350 -1.07 16.73 -4.04
C ARG A 350 -0.11 15.54 -4.04
N HIS A 351 0.69 15.38 -5.08
CA HIS A 351 1.73 14.35 -5.15
C HIS A 351 2.70 14.45 -3.97
N PHE A 352 3.17 15.68 -3.66
CA PHE A 352 4.04 15.93 -2.50
C PHE A 352 3.38 15.53 -1.18
N ARG A 353 2.11 15.89 -0.96
CA ARG A 353 1.36 15.54 0.27
C ARG A 353 1.16 14.05 0.40
N ASP A 354 0.76 13.38 -0.68
CA ASP A 354 0.42 11.96 -0.68
C ASP A 354 1.63 11.07 -0.43
N VAL A 355 2.77 11.33 -1.06
CA VAL A 355 3.97 10.49 -0.88
C VAL A 355 4.64 10.67 0.49
N ARG A 356 4.33 11.74 1.23
CA ARG A 356 4.99 11.99 2.51
C ARG A 356 4.75 10.87 3.53
N VAL A 357 3.56 10.29 3.54
CA VAL A 357 3.22 9.22 4.48
C VAL A 357 3.93 7.89 4.14
N HIS A 358 4.38 7.71 2.90
CA HIS A 358 5.05 6.48 2.45
C HIS A 358 6.35 6.19 3.20
N GLN A 359 7.04 7.22 3.70
CA GLN A 359 8.23 7.06 4.55
C GLN A 359 7.90 6.60 5.98
N ILE A 360 6.62 6.67 6.38
CA ILE A 360 6.14 6.42 7.74
C ILE A 360 5.43 5.08 7.86
N LEU A 361 4.45 4.81 6.99
CA LEU A 361 3.61 3.62 7.07
C LEU A 361 4.34 2.34 6.62
N GLU A 362 3.75 1.18 6.89
CA GLU A 362 4.28 -0.15 6.58
C GLU A 362 5.70 -0.40 7.14
N GLY A 363 5.95 0.22 8.29
CA GLY A 363 7.24 0.34 8.94
C GLY A 363 7.98 1.59 8.49
N THR A 364 8.32 2.46 9.46
CA THR A 364 9.05 3.70 9.14
C THR A 364 10.38 3.40 8.45
N ASN A 365 10.94 4.36 7.72
CA ASN A 365 12.23 4.17 7.06
C ASN A 365 13.38 3.92 8.05
N GLU A 366 13.22 4.29 9.32
CA GLU A 366 14.10 3.91 10.44
C GLU A 366 13.97 2.42 10.76
N ILE A 367 12.75 1.88 10.80
CA ILE A 367 12.51 0.43 10.97
C ILE A 367 13.06 -0.35 9.78
N MET A 368 12.94 0.16 8.56
CA MET A 368 13.56 -0.48 7.40
C MET A 368 15.09 -0.56 7.54
N ARG A 369 15.74 0.51 8.00
CA ARG A 369 17.18 0.52 8.29
C ARG A 369 17.55 -0.50 9.38
N LEU A 370 16.71 -0.62 10.41
CA LEU A 370 16.91 -1.62 11.48
C LEU A 370 16.81 -3.06 10.95
N ILE A 371 15.83 -3.36 10.09
CA ILE A 371 15.68 -4.69 9.46
C ILE A 371 16.93 -5.01 8.62
N ILE A 372 17.34 -4.08 7.75
CA ILE A 372 18.50 -4.24 6.88
C ILE A 372 19.77 -4.47 7.71
N SER A 373 20.03 -3.59 8.70
CA SER A 373 21.25 -3.66 9.51
C SER A 373 21.34 -4.94 10.35
N ARG A 374 20.20 -5.40 10.92
CA ARG A 374 20.17 -6.67 11.65
C ARG A 374 20.54 -7.85 10.75
N ARG A 375 20.06 -7.88 9.50
CA ARG A 375 20.43 -8.95 8.56
C ARG A 375 21.90 -8.87 8.17
N LEU A 376 22.44 -7.70 7.87
CA LEU A 376 23.86 -7.52 7.56
C LEU A 376 24.81 -7.92 8.69
N LEU A 377 24.35 -7.77 9.95
CA LEU A 377 25.13 -8.14 11.13
C LEU A 377 24.92 -9.61 11.53
N THR A 378 24.06 -10.36 10.85
CA THR A 378 23.89 -11.79 11.08
C THR A 378 25.01 -12.56 10.35
N GLU A 379 25.74 -13.39 11.10
CA GLU A 379 26.85 -14.18 10.55
C GLU A 379 26.36 -15.11 9.42
N GLY A 380 27.14 -15.19 8.33
CA GLY A 380 26.83 -16.02 7.17
C GLY A 380 25.75 -15.49 6.22
N VAL A 381 25.29 -14.24 6.42
CA VAL A 381 24.34 -13.58 5.49
C VAL A 381 25.10 -12.77 4.46
N GLU A 382 24.88 -13.09 3.19
CA GLU A 382 25.35 -12.33 2.03
C GLU A 382 24.13 -11.76 1.28
N LEU A 383 24.05 -10.43 1.20
CA LEU A 383 22.97 -9.73 0.49
C LEU A 383 23.29 -9.42 -0.97
N LEU A 384 24.54 -9.69 -1.40
CA LEU A 384 25.05 -9.41 -2.76
C LEU A 384 25.37 -10.70 -3.52
#